data_df2f8da31979d0505b422b611f415d9a
#
_entry.id   df2f8da31979d0505b422b611f415d9a
#
_cell.length_a   1.000
_cell.length_b   1.000
_cell.length_c   1.000
_cell.angle_alpha   90.00
_cell.angle_beta   90.00
_cell.angle_gamma   90.00
#
_symmetry.space_group_name_H-M   'P 1'
#
loop_
_entity.id
_entity.type
_entity.pdbx_description
1 polymer ?
#
loop_
_entity_poly.entity_id
_entity_poly.type
_entity_poly.pdbx_seq_one_letter_code
_entity_poly.pdbx_strand_id
1 'polypeptide(L)'
;MSPLIRLHFFLTVYLTSNIWGWAAPASTITASLLHANTTTVAAPTTGFWNVSLPPQPASFTSHTITITDTHTAILLKDILFGEVLLFSGQSNMEFVLPAVVNASVEIATADHYPYLRFFSGTQQNVDALVNSSIDFTQPSDELAYVHLNWTVSASNVVGGCNDPNGCD
;
A
#
# COMPACT_ATOMS: atom_id res chain seq x y z
N MET A 1 -8.99 22.11 8.45
CA MET A 1 -8.51 21.02 7.56
C MET A 1 -8.61 19.75 8.35
N SER A 2 -9.47 18.81 7.94
CA SER A 2 -9.51 17.49 8.56
C SER A 2 -8.15 16.82 8.32
N PRO A 3 -7.47 16.29 9.33
CA PRO A 3 -6.26 15.54 9.13
C PRO A 3 -6.60 14.30 8.30
N LEU A 4 -6.10 14.23 7.07
CA LEU A 4 -6.19 13.03 6.27
C LEU A 4 -5.28 11.98 6.91
N ILE A 5 -5.85 10.93 7.46
CA ILE A 5 -5.08 9.73 7.77
C ILE A 5 -4.75 9.08 6.43
N ARG A 6 -3.47 9.01 6.09
CA ARG A 6 -2.96 8.32 4.90
C ARG A 6 -2.23 7.07 5.35
N LEU A 7 -2.36 5.99 4.63
CA LEU A 7 -1.98 4.66 5.09
C LEU A 7 -1.17 3.91 4.05
N HIS A 8 -0.09 3.30 4.54
CA HIS A 8 0.67 2.27 3.85
C HIS A 8 0.82 1.05 4.75
N PHE A 9 0.85 -0.13 4.16
CA PHE A 9 0.99 -1.36 4.94
C PHE A 9 1.60 -2.48 4.13
N PHE A 10 2.42 -3.28 4.80
CA PHE A 10 2.85 -4.59 4.35
C PHE A 10 2.33 -5.61 5.36
N LEU A 11 1.50 -6.53 4.92
CA LEU A 11 0.90 -7.55 5.77
C LEU A 11 1.56 -8.88 5.47
N THR A 12 2.54 -9.24 6.29
CA THR A 12 3.31 -10.47 6.18
C THR A 12 2.78 -11.57 7.08
N VAL A 13 2.97 -12.82 6.66
CA VAL A 13 2.56 -14.00 7.42
C VAL A 13 3.52 -14.23 8.59
N TYR A 14 2.97 -14.51 9.76
CA TYR A 14 3.71 -14.82 10.99
C TYR A 14 4.73 -13.78 11.46
N LEU A 15 4.73 -12.60 10.86
CA LEU A 15 5.54 -11.45 11.29
C LEU A 15 4.64 -10.31 11.73
N THR A 16 5.19 -9.40 12.51
CA THR A 16 4.51 -8.15 12.82
C THR A 16 4.32 -7.33 11.55
N SER A 17 3.11 -6.86 11.34
CA SER A 17 2.77 -5.99 10.20
C SER A 17 2.73 -4.55 10.65
N ASN A 18 3.44 -3.68 9.95
CA ASN A 18 3.48 -2.27 10.28
C ASN A 18 2.46 -1.50 9.44
N ILE A 19 1.73 -0.63 10.11
CA ILE A 19 0.86 0.37 9.49
C ILE A 19 1.33 1.73 9.95
N TRP A 20 1.42 2.68 9.04
CA TRP A 20 1.84 4.04 9.36
C TRP A 20 1.03 5.07 8.59
N GLY A 21 1.14 6.30 9.02
CA GLY A 21 0.44 7.41 8.41
C GLY A 21 0.67 8.71 9.16
N TRP A 22 -0.20 9.68 8.90
CA TRP A 22 -0.14 11.01 9.50
C TRP A 22 -1.48 11.37 10.10
N ALA A 23 -1.42 12.05 11.23
CA ALA A 23 -2.58 12.54 11.97
C ALA A 23 -2.27 13.90 12.61
N ALA A 24 -3.20 14.44 13.36
CA ALA A 24 -2.91 15.64 14.14
C ALA A 24 -1.72 15.38 15.08
N PRO A 25 -0.75 16.31 15.18
CA PRO A 25 0.38 16.17 16.08
C PRO A 25 -0.04 15.82 17.51
N ALA A 26 0.70 14.89 18.13
CA ALA A 26 0.47 14.39 19.47
C ALA A 26 -0.89 13.69 19.72
N SER A 27 -1.66 13.38 18.65
CA SER A 27 -2.90 12.61 18.81
C SER A 27 -2.60 11.13 19.10
N THR A 28 -3.47 10.50 19.89
CA THR A 28 -3.40 9.06 20.13
C THR A 28 -4.09 8.33 18.98
N ILE A 29 -3.40 7.37 18.38
CA ILE A 29 -3.88 6.54 17.29
C ILE A 29 -4.11 5.13 17.82
N THR A 30 -5.26 4.56 17.54
CA THR A 30 -5.59 3.18 17.87
C THR A 30 -5.85 2.39 16.58
N ALA A 31 -5.11 1.31 16.39
CA ALA A 31 -5.36 0.33 15.34
C ALA A 31 -6.04 -0.90 15.94
N SER A 32 -7.20 -1.25 15.43
CA SER A 32 -8.00 -2.39 15.86
C SER A 32 -8.07 -3.44 14.76
N LEU A 33 -7.60 -4.65 15.06
CA LEU A 33 -7.69 -5.82 14.19
C LEU A 33 -8.25 -6.99 14.97
N LEU A 34 -9.34 -7.58 14.50
CA LEU A 34 -10.06 -8.65 15.20
C LEU A 34 -10.43 -8.20 16.63
N HIS A 35 -9.81 -8.80 17.64
CA HIS A 35 -10.04 -8.47 19.06
C HIS A 35 -8.85 -7.76 19.72
N ALA A 36 -7.82 -7.44 18.95
CA ALA A 36 -6.62 -6.77 19.41
C ALA A 36 -6.62 -5.28 19.06
N ASN A 37 -6.30 -4.45 20.05
CA ASN A 37 -6.08 -3.03 19.87
C ASN A 37 -4.62 -2.70 20.17
N THR A 38 -4.00 -1.97 19.27
CA THR A 38 -2.65 -1.46 19.43
C THR A 38 -2.67 0.06 19.32
N THR A 39 -1.99 0.75 20.22
CA THR A 39 -2.00 2.21 20.29
C THR A 39 -0.60 2.78 20.08
N THR A 40 -0.53 3.95 19.47
CA THR A 40 0.66 4.78 19.33
C THR A 40 0.30 6.26 19.46
N VAL A 41 1.30 7.12 19.52
CA VAL A 41 1.10 8.57 19.53
C VAL A 41 1.78 9.18 18.31
N ALA A 42 1.06 10.01 17.60
CA ALA A 42 1.60 10.75 16.47
C ALA A 42 2.69 11.73 16.91
N ALA A 43 3.76 11.82 16.13
CA ALA A 43 4.88 12.70 16.40
C ALA A 43 4.41 14.16 16.59
N PRO A 44 4.91 14.88 17.59
CA PRO A 44 4.40 16.21 17.95
C PRO A 44 4.70 17.29 16.90
N THR A 45 5.64 17.04 16.00
CA THR A 45 6.06 18.01 14.97
C THR A 45 5.51 17.67 13.59
N THR A 46 5.56 16.37 13.19
CA THR A 46 5.19 15.93 11.84
C THR A 46 3.81 15.30 11.77
N GLY A 47 3.27 14.85 12.91
CA GLY A 47 2.05 14.06 12.94
C GLY A 47 2.24 12.62 12.44
N PHE A 48 3.47 12.22 12.08
CA PHE A 48 3.76 10.85 11.66
C PHE A 48 3.53 9.86 12.81
N TRP A 49 2.92 8.72 12.48
CA TRP A 49 2.73 7.62 13.43
C TRP A 49 2.98 6.28 12.75
N ASN A 50 3.37 5.32 13.56
CA ASN A 50 3.54 3.92 13.16
C ASN A 50 2.99 3.02 14.26
N VAL A 51 2.33 1.95 13.87
CA VAL A 51 1.83 0.92 14.77
C VAL A 51 2.12 -0.47 14.20
N SER A 52 2.58 -1.36 15.05
CA SER A 52 2.84 -2.76 14.70
C SER A 52 1.67 -3.63 15.13
N LEU A 53 1.04 -4.29 14.19
CA LEU A 53 -0.01 -5.27 14.45
C LEU A 53 0.61 -6.62 14.83
N PRO A 54 -0.06 -7.40 15.69
CA PRO A 54 0.40 -8.74 16.02
C PRO A 54 0.42 -9.65 14.79
N PRO A 55 1.33 -10.64 14.76
CA PRO A 55 1.41 -11.62 13.68
C PRO A 55 0.07 -12.33 13.46
N GLN A 56 -0.28 -12.53 12.21
CA GLN A 56 -1.46 -13.27 11.80
C GLN A 56 -1.06 -14.47 10.92
N PRO A 57 -1.78 -15.58 10.97
CA PRO A 57 -1.61 -16.67 10.01
C PRO A 57 -2.08 -16.25 8.62
N ALA A 58 -1.54 -16.90 7.58
CA ALA A 58 -2.06 -16.75 6.23
C ALA A 58 -3.54 -17.12 6.18
N SER A 59 -4.33 -16.30 5.50
CA SER A 59 -5.77 -16.54 5.41
C SER A 59 -6.35 -15.91 4.14
N PHE A 60 -7.25 -16.63 3.50
CA PHE A 60 -8.11 -16.09 2.44
C PHE A 60 -9.36 -15.39 3.00
N THR A 61 -9.53 -15.37 4.30
CA THR A 61 -10.61 -14.60 4.95
C THR A 61 -10.24 -13.13 4.97
N SER A 62 -11.11 -12.31 4.40
CA SER A 62 -10.94 -10.86 4.40
C SER A 62 -11.16 -10.29 5.81
N HIS A 63 -10.28 -9.40 6.22
CA HIS A 63 -10.34 -8.68 7.50
C HIS A 63 -10.57 -7.19 7.27
N THR A 64 -11.02 -6.53 8.33
CA THR A 64 -11.09 -5.07 8.39
C THR A 64 -10.21 -4.58 9.54
N ILE A 65 -9.36 -3.60 9.25
CA ILE A 65 -8.60 -2.89 10.27
C ILE A 65 -9.24 -1.52 10.44
N THR A 66 -9.53 -1.18 11.68
CA THR A 66 -10.06 0.15 12.03
C THR A 66 -8.93 0.98 12.64
N ILE A 67 -8.67 2.13 12.07
CA ILE A 67 -7.72 3.11 12.60
C ILE A 67 -8.52 4.30 13.12
N THR A 68 -8.33 4.63 14.38
CA THR A 68 -9.04 5.76 15.00
C THR A 68 -8.07 6.71 15.68
N ASP A 69 -8.38 7.98 15.60
CA ASP A 69 -7.91 9.00 16.53
C ASP A 69 -9.09 9.54 17.35
N THR A 70 -8.93 10.66 18.05
CA THR A 70 -9.98 11.26 18.88
C THR A 70 -11.18 11.79 18.08
N HIS A 71 -11.05 11.97 16.77
CA HIS A 71 -12.03 12.66 15.92
C HIS A 71 -12.43 11.88 14.67
N THR A 72 -11.60 10.95 14.22
CA THR A 72 -11.74 10.30 12.91
C THR A 72 -11.60 8.80 13.04
N ALA A 73 -12.33 8.07 12.22
CA ALA A 73 -12.16 6.63 12.03
C ALA A 73 -11.99 6.30 10.55
N ILE A 74 -10.97 5.50 10.24
CA ILE A 74 -10.73 4.95 8.91
C ILE A 74 -10.88 3.45 8.96
N LEU A 75 -11.54 2.89 7.96
CA LEU A 75 -11.70 1.45 7.76
C LEU A 75 -10.87 1.00 6.57
N LEU A 76 -9.87 0.17 6.83
CA LEU A 76 -9.16 -0.58 5.81
C LEU A 76 -9.90 -1.89 5.61
N LYS A 77 -10.57 -2.02 4.49
CA LYS A 77 -11.37 -3.18 4.15
C LYS A 77 -10.62 -4.12 3.23
N ASP A 78 -11.08 -5.35 3.16
CA ASP A 78 -10.56 -6.38 2.27
C ASP A 78 -9.06 -6.68 2.48
N ILE A 79 -8.64 -6.73 3.73
CA ILE A 79 -7.28 -7.04 4.14
C ILE A 79 -7.07 -8.55 4.18
N LEU A 80 -6.04 -9.01 3.49
CA LEU A 80 -5.57 -10.39 3.53
C LEU A 80 -4.19 -10.46 4.18
N PHE A 81 -3.93 -11.55 4.88
CA PHE A 81 -2.60 -11.87 5.40
C PHE A 81 -1.99 -12.97 4.51
N GLY A 82 -0.87 -12.67 3.89
CA GLY A 82 -0.24 -13.55 2.92
C GLY A 82 1.24 -13.22 2.71
N GLU A 83 1.84 -13.84 1.72
CA GLU A 83 3.20 -13.49 1.31
C GLU A 83 3.20 -12.16 0.57
N VAL A 84 4.21 -11.34 0.87
CA VAL A 84 4.47 -10.08 0.17
C VAL A 84 5.78 -10.22 -0.59
N LEU A 85 5.69 -10.10 -1.90
CA LEU A 85 6.83 -10.18 -2.81
C LEU A 85 7.15 -8.78 -3.33
N LEU A 86 8.39 -8.37 -3.17
CA LEU A 86 8.90 -7.12 -3.74
C LEU A 86 9.67 -7.43 -5.03
N PHE A 87 9.18 -6.89 -6.12
CA PHE A 87 9.85 -6.94 -7.41
C PHE A 87 10.46 -5.57 -7.69
N SER A 88 11.77 -5.54 -7.90
CA SER A 88 12.49 -4.31 -8.24
C SER A 88 13.65 -4.63 -9.19
N GLY A 89 14.11 -3.63 -9.92
CA GLY A 89 15.22 -3.81 -10.85
C GLY A 89 15.34 -2.64 -11.82
N GLN A 90 16.03 -2.89 -12.93
CA GLN A 90 16.20 -1.93 -14.00
C GLN A 90 15.16 -2.14 -15.11
N SER A 91 15.46 -1.71 -16.33
CA SER A 91 14.56 -1.63 -17.49
C SER A 91 13.69 -2.87 -17.75
N ASN A 92 14.17 -4.09 -17.45
CA ASN A 92 13.34 -5.28 -17.60
C ASN A 92 12.19 -5.37 -16.63
N MET A 93 12.24 -4.61 -15.52
CA MET A 93 11.13 -4.52 -14.54
C MET A 93 10.07 -3.50 -14.96
N GLU A 94 10.36 -2.71 -15.96
CA GLU A 94 9.42 -1.76 -16.58
C GLU A 94 8.51 -2.45 -17.61
N PHE A 95 8.80 -3.70 -17.96
CA PHE A 95 8.05 -4.41 -18.99
C PHE A 95 6.61 -4.62 -18.56
N VAL A 96 5.73 -3.97 -19.28
CA VAL A 96 4.28 -4.07 -19.03
C VAL A 96 3.74 -5.40 -19.56
N LEU A 97 2.74 -5.97 -18.87
CA LEU A 97 2.17 -7.26 -19.25
C LEU A 97 1.67 -7.30 -20.70
N PRO A 98 1.05 -6.25 -21.27
CA PRO A 98 0.66 -6.25 -22.70
C PRO A 98 1.80 -6.48 -23.71
N ALA A 99 3.05 -6.24 -23.32
CA ALA A 99 4.21 -6.40 -24.19
C ALA A 99 4.90 -7.77 -24.11
N VAL A 100 4.43 -8.68 -23.25
CA VAL A 100 5.03 -10.02 -23.12
C VAL A 100 4.39 -11.03 -24.09
N VAL A 101 5.08 -12.16 -24.29
CA VAL A 101 4.54 -13.28 -25.06
C VAL A 101 3.30 -13.84 -24.36
N ASN A 102 2.24 -14.13 -25.14
CA ASN A 102 0.94 -14.60 -24.62
C ASN A 102 0.21 -13.60 -23.70
N ALA A 103 0.50 -12.32 -23.78
CA ALA A 103 -0.11 -11.28 -22.95
C ALA A 103 -1.64 -11.41 -22.83
N SER A 104 -2.34 -11.64 -23.93
CA SER A 104 -3.81 -11.77 -23.94
C SER A 104 -4.32 -12.91 -23.05
N VAL A 105 -3.60 -14.01 -22.96
CA VAL A 105 -3.95 -15.15 -22.11
C VAL A 105 -3.71 -14.82 -20.65
N GLU A 106 -2.56 -14.23 -20.34
CA GLU A 106 -2.22 -13.83 -18.98
C GLU A 106 -3.17 -12.76 -18.44
N ILE A 107 -3.51 -11.77 -19.27
CA ILE A 107 -4.48 -10.73 -18.93
C ILE A 107 -5.85 -11.35 -18.65
N ALA A 108 -6.35 -12.24 -19.51
CA ALA A 108 -7.65 -12.89 -19.34
C ALA A 108 -7.71 -13.79 -18.11
N THR A 109 -6.57 -14.38 -17.70
CA THR A 109 -6.52 -15.24 -16.51
C THR A 109 -6.40 -14.45 -15.19
N ALA A 110 -6.08 -13.16 -15.25
CA ALA A 110 -5.90 -12.33 -14.04
C ALA A 110 -7.15 -12.28 -13.14
N ASP A 111 -8.34 -12.37 -13.73
CA ASP A 111 -9.61 -12.38 -13.00
C ASP A 111 -9.83 -13.66 -12.16
N HIS A 112 -9.05 -14.71 -12.41
CA HIS A 112 -9.10 -15.96 -11.67
C HIS A 112 -8.29 -15.93 -10.36
N TYR A 113 -7.63 -14.83 -10.04
CA TYR A 113 -6.80 -14.69 -8.85
C TYR A 113 -7.36 -13.66 -7.85
N PRO A 114 -8.54 -13.91 -7.25
CA PRO A 114 -9.23 -12.93 -6.38
C PRO A 114 -8.48 -12.62 -5.08
N TYR A 115 -7.46 -13.40 -4.74
CA TYR A 115 -6.64 -13.21 -3.54
C TYR A 115 -5.27 -12.58 -3.84
N LEU A 116 -4.94 -12.37 -5.10
CA LEU A 116 -3.73 -11.66 -5.49
C LEU A 116 -3.99 -10.14 -5.46
N ARG A 117 -3.04 -9.39 -4.92
CA ARG A 117 -3.06 -7.94 -4.84
C ARG A 117 -1.79 -7.36 -5.44
N PHE A 118 -1.95 -6.27 -6.17
CA PHE A 118 -0.85 -5.51 -6.75
C PHE A 118 -0.76 -4.13 -6.11
N PHE A 119 0.46 -3.68 -5.95
CA PHE A 119 0.83 -2.31 -5.63
C PHE A 119 2.01 -1.93 -6.50
N SER A 120 2.02 -0.74 -7.05
CA SER A 120 3.13 -0.26 -7.87
C SER A 120 3.55 1.15 -7.46
N GLY A 121 4.85 1.33 -7.27
CA GLY A 121 5.47 2.64 -7.22
C GLY A 121 5.70 3.19 -8.63
N THR A 122 5.79 4.51 -8.76
CA THR A 122 6.15 5.15 -10.01
C THR A 122 7.61 4.89 -10.36
N GLN A 123 7.89 4.75 -11.65
CA GLN A 123 9.23 4.90 -12.17
C GLN A 123 9.68 6.35 -11.97
N GLN A 124 10.61 6.54 -11.07
CA GLN A 124 11.27 7.84 -10.95
C GLN A 124 12.68 7.73 -11.50
N ASN A 125 13.08 8.74 -12.25
CA ASN A 125 14.46 8.89 -12.63
C ASN A 125 15.32 8.79 -11.38
N VAL A 126 16.30 7.89 -11.39
CA VAL A 126 17.26 7.71 -10.30
C VAL A 126 17.88 9.04 -9.88
N ASP A 127 18.08 9.96 -10.82
CA ASP A 127 18.59 11.31 -10.57
C ASP A 127 17.65 12.14 -9.69
N ALA A 128 16.35 11.99 -9.83
CA ALA A 128 15.38 12.66 -8.96
C ALA A 128 15.40 12.06 -7.54
N LEU A 129 15.58 10.75 -7.41
CA LEU A 129 15.69 10.08 -6.12
C LEU A 129 17.02 10.37 -5.40
N VAL A 130 18.11 10.46 -6.15
CA VAL A 130 19.46 10.71 -5.58
C VAL A 130 19.64 12.18 -5.20
N ASN A 131 19.03 13.11 -5.94
CA ASN A 131 19.19 14.54 -5.74
C ASN A 131 18.07 15.19 -4.91
N SER A 132 16.98 14.49 -4.63
CA SER A 132 15.92 14.98 -3.76
C SER A 132 16.14 14.48 -2.34
N SER A 133 16.05 15.36 -1.38
CA SER A 133 15.91 15.01 0.03
C SER A 133 14.48 14.52 0.27
N ILE A 134 14.16 13.31 -0.22
CA ILE A 134 12.84 12.72 0.00
C ILE A 134 12.70 12.39 1.47
N ASP A 135 11.76 13.02 2.12
CA ASP A 135 11.40 12.74 3.50
C ASP A 135 10.15 11.86 3.53
N PHE A 136 10.33 10.55 3.57
CA PHE A 136 9.24 9.57 3.67
C PHE A 136 8.41 9.69 4.97
N THR A 137 8.79 10.60 5.86
CA THR A 137 7.94 10.97 6.99
C THR A 137 6.92 12.05 6.64
N GLN A 138 6.95 12.58 5.41
CA GLN A 138 6.01 13.58 4.91
C GLN A 138 5.05 12.97 3.90
N PRO A 139 3.72 13.19 4.06
CA PRO A 139 2.71 12.58 3.19
C PRO A 139 2.82 12.99 1.72
N SER A 140 3.28 14.21 1.46
CA SER A 140 3.44 14.73 0.11
C SER A 140 4.50 13.97 -0.69
N ASP A 141 5.60 13.61 -0.04
CA ASP A 141 6.73 12.99 -0.69
C ASP A 141 6.47 11.50 -0.93
N GLU A 142 5.92 10.80 0.04
CA GLU A 142 5.63 9.37 -0.07
C GLU A 142 4.61 9.07 -1.16
N LEU A 143 3.52 9.84 -1.21
CA LEU A 143 2.42 9.57 -2.15
C LEU A 143 2.70 10.00 -3.58
N ALA A 144 3.70 10.84 -3.80
CA ALA A 144 4.14 11.22 -5.14
C ALA A 144 4.64 10.01 -5.96
N TYR A 145 5.00 8.92 -5.27
CA TYR A 145 5.61 7.73 -5.88
C TYR A 145 4.68 6.52 -5.95
N VAL A 146 3.40 6.68 -5.69
CA VAL A 146 2.40 5.61 -5.85
C VAL A 146 1.75 5.72 -7.22
N HIS A 147 1.98 4.71 -8.06
CA HIS A 147 1.33 4.59 -9.36
C HIS A 147 0.01 3.80 -9.25
N LEU A 148 0.06 2.64 -8.64
CA LEU A 148 -1.10 1.79 -8.40
C LEU A 148 -1.23 1.52 -6.91
N ASN A 149 -2.34 1.94 -6.32
CA ASN A 149 -2.68 1.54 -4.96
C ASN A 149 -2.98 0.04 -4.88
N TRP A 150 -2.93 -0.54 -3.69
CA TRP A 150 -3.30 -1.93 -3.46
C TRP A 150 -4.63 -2.27 -4.12
N THR A 151 -4.59 -3.13 -5.12
CA THR A 151 -5.72 -3.47 -5.99
C THR A 151 -5.75 -4.96 -6.23
N VAL A 152 -6.95 -5.54 -6.24
CA VAL A 152 -7.17 -6.95 -6.58
C VAL A 152 -6.74 -7.21 -8.02
N SER A 153 -6.15 -8.39 -8.26
CA SER A 153 -5.87 -8.85 -9.63
C SER A 153 -7.13 -8.83 -10.48
N ALA A 154 -7.05 -8.18 -11.62
CA ALA A 154 -8.13 -8.16 -12.60
C ALA A 154 -7.56 -7.84 -13.99
N SER A 155 -8.24 -8.29 -15.03
CA SER A 155 -7.82 -8.09 -16.42
C SER A 155 -7.64 -6.61 -16.78
N ASN A 156 -8.51 -5.74 -16.26
CA ASN A 156 -8.43 -4.30 -16.45
C ASN A 156 -7.33 -3.63 -15.61
N VAL A 157 -6.80 -4.30 -14.59
CA VAL A 157 -5.68 -3.81 -13.76
C VAL A 157 -4.35 -4.15 -14.42
N VAL A 158 -4.17 -5.43 -14.81
CA VAL A 158 -2.89 -5.92 -15.34
C VAL A 158 -2.74 -5.72 -16.84
N GLY A 159 -3.85 -5.63 -17.58
CA GLY A 159 -3.89 -5.40 -19.03
C GLY A 159 -4.20 -3.97 -19.43
N GLY A 160 -4.66 -3.16 -18.47
CA GLY A 160 -4.87 -1.73 -18.66
C GLY A 160 -3.62 -0.95 -18.28
N CYS A 161 -3.27 0.03 -19.08
CA CYS A 161 -2.38 1.06 -18.62
C CYS A 161 -3.20 1.98 -17.72
N ASN A 162 -2.95 1.92 -16.43
CA ASN A 162 -3.47 2.92 -15.49
C ASN A 162 -2.67 4.24 -15.60
N ASP A 163 -1.95 4.44 -16.69
CA ASP A 163 -1.30 5.72 -16.99
C ASP A 163 -2.35 6.65 -17.61
N PRO A 164 -2.64 7.81 -17.01
CA PRO A 164 -3.53 8.82 -17.60
C PRO A 164 -3.03 9.37 -18.94
N ASN A 165 -1.76 9.09 -19.30
CA ASN A 165 -1.15 9.52 -20.58
C ASN A 165 -1.19 8.43 -21.67
N GLY A 166 -1.77 7.28 -21.39
CA GLY A 166 -1.89 6.15 -22.33
C GLY A 166 -0.69 5.19 -22.30
N CYS A 167 -0.94 3.96 -22.77
CA CYS A 167 0.15 3.03 -23.05
C CYS A 167 0.66 3.31 -24.46
N ASP A 168 1.78 3.99 -24.59
CA ASP A 168 2.57 4.02 -25.82
C ASP A 168 3.63 2.91 -25.80
#